data_47f5635dfade643c8da011e8b725f96c
#
_entry.id   47f5635dfade643c8da011e8b725f96c
#
_cell.length_a   1.000
_cell.length_b   1.000
_cell.length_c   1.000
_cell.angle_alpha   90.00
_cell.angle_beta   90.00
_cell.angle_gamma   90.00
#
_symmetry.space_group_name_H-M   'P 1'
#
loop_
_entity.id
_entity.type
_entity.pdbx_description
1 polymer ?
#
loop_
_entity_poly.entity_id
_entity_poly.type
_entity_poly.pdbx_seq_one_letter_code
_entity_poly.pdbx_strand_id
1 'polypeptide(L)'
;MRMIIIAVCALLFGMNTAIADGHDKANAFGFALNVPAEHIADVEEILTSHMKFMQSTHSVTGDASTRLNSYSVIKGPVLVDPTDPSKGTTGAMMYILSEHYETPAGFAKHMQASTGWSDLPRMQEMMMKFGVGAVYPGFHMQSMNR
;
A
#
# COMPACT_ATOMS: atom_id res chain seq x y z
N MET A 1 19.57 16.38 18.97
CA MET A 1 18.20 15.88 18.70
C MET A 1 18.26 15.03 17.42
N ARG A 2 18.90 13.87 17.51
CA ARG A 2 19.19 12.98 16.35
C ARG A 2 19.19 11.52 16.80
N MET A 3 18.03 11.00 17.27
CA MET A 3 17.99 9.60 17.73
C MET A 3 16.58 8.97 17.77
N ILE A 4 15.71 9.26 16.80
CA ILE A 4 14.36 8.62 16.77
C ILE A 4 14.10 7.86 15.46
N ILE A 5 14.91 8.04 14.41
CA ILE A 5 14.60 7.48 13.08
C ILE A 5 14.95 5.97 12.93
N ILE A 6 15.76 5.39 13.80
CA ILE A 6 16.21 3.98 13.66
C ILE A 6 15.18 2.96 14.23
N ALA A 7 14.28 3.37 15.12
CA ALA A 7 13.37 2.44 15.78
C ALA A 7 12.15 2.02 14.93
N VAL A 8 11.77 2.79 13.90
CA VAL A 8 10.56 2.52 13.10
C VAL A 8 10.78 1.46 12.03
N CYS A 9 12.00 1.37 11.46
CA CYS A 9 12.33 0.26 10.55
C CYS A 9 12.34 -1.11 11.24
N ALA A 10 12.69 -1.16 12.53
CA ALA A 10 12.71 -2.41 13.30
C ALA A 10 11.30 -2.92 13.64
N LEU A 11 10.29 -2.05 13.72
CA LEU A 11 8.92 -2.43 14.03
C LEU A 11 8.21 -3.13 12.85
N LEU A 12 8.60 -2.84 11.61
CA LEU A 12 8.08 -3.57 10.44
C LEU A 12 8.78 -4.93 10.22
N PHE A 13 9.99 -5.12 10.77
CA PHE A 13 10.75 -6.36 10.67
C PHE A 13 10.82 -7.17 11.98
N GLY A 14 10.39 -6.61 13.11
CA GLY A 14 10.55 -7.20 14.45
C GLY A 14 9.38 -8.02 14.98
N MET A 15 8.29 -8.24 14.20
CA MET A 15 7.15 -9.06 14.64
C MET A 15 7.33 -10.54 14.25
N ASN A 16 8.45 -11.15 14.64
CA ASN A 16 8.92 -12.44 14.14
C ASN A 16 8.42 -13.68 14.93
N THR A 17 7.34 -13.66 15.68
CA THR A 17 6.95 -14.89 16.43
C THR A 17 5.48 -15.29 16.40
N ALA A 18 4.57 -14.53 15.78
CA ALA A 18 3.14 -14.88 15.78
C ALA A 18 2.50 -15.03 14.39
N ILE A 19 3.26 -14.85 13.29
CA ILE A 19 2.73 -14.86 11.92
C ILE A 19 3.42 -15.95 11.07
N ALA A 20 4.14 -16.89 11.68
CA ALA A 20 4.98 -17.85 10.96
C ALA A 20 4.21 -18.72 9.94
N ASP A 21 2.95 -19.06 10.19
CA ASP A 21 2.16 -19.94 9.32
C ASP A 21 1.51 -19.25 8.11
N GLY A 22 1.55 -17.92 8.04
CA GLY A 22 0.88 -17.16 7.00
C GLY A 22 1.81 -16.52 5.96
N HIS A 23 3.06 -16.24 6.30
CA HIS A 23 4.01 -15.51 5.42
C HIS A 23 4.34 -16.26 4.13
N ASP A 24 4.42 -17.58 4.20
CA ASP A 24 4.76 -18.41 3.03
C ASP A 24 3.68 -18.39 1.94
N LYS A 25 2.48 -17.91 2.26
CA LYS A 25 1.34 -17.83 1.35
C LYS A 25 0.94 -16.40 1.01
N ALA A 26 1.50 -15.41 1.70
CA ALA A 26 1.13 -14.01 1.51
C ALA A 26 1.51 -13.53 0.11
N ASN A 27 0.54 -13.05 -0.64
CA ASN A 27 0.73 -12.55 -1.99
C ASN A 27 -0.07 -11.27 -2.28
N ALA A 28 -0.55 -10.61 -1.24
CA ALA A 28 -1.31 -9.38 -1.35
C ALA A 28 -0.86 -8.34 -0.32
N PHE A 29 -1.00 -7.10 -0.69
CA PHE A 29 -0.75 -5.93 0.15
C PHE A 29 -1.80 -4.87 -0.17
N GLY A 30 -2.19 -4.10 0.81
CA GLY A 30 -3.06 -2.96 0.59
C GLY A 30 -3.18 -2.07 1.81
N PHE A 31 -3.55 -0.82 1.56
CA PHE A 31 -3.85 0.14 2.62
C PHE A 31 -4.92 1.14 2.17
N ALA A 32 -5.56 1.75 3.15
CA ALA A 32 -6.50 2.84 2.95
C ALA A 32 -6.04 4.09 3.70
N LEU A 33 -6.18 5.25 3.05
CA LEU A 33 -5.83 6.55 3.60
C LEU A 33 -7.05 7.45 3.62
N ASN A 34 -7.23 8.20 4.72
CA ASN A 34 -8.18 9.31 4.81
C ASN A 34 -7.38 10.62 4.84
N VAL A 35 -7.38 11.34 3.72
CA VAL A 35 -6.47 12.45 3.46
C VAL A 35 -7.23 13.78 3.49
N PRO A 36 -6.91 14.70 4.44
CA PRO A 36 -7.45 16.05 4.45
C PRO A 36 -7.14 16.82 3.17
N ALA A 37 -7.99 17.77 2.81
CA ALA A 37 -7.93 18.49 1.53
C ALA A 37 -6.55 19.13 1.25
N GLU A 38 -5.92 19.69 2.28
CA GLU A 38 -4.63 20.37 2.19
C GLU A 38 -3.43 19.44 1.90
N HIS A 39 -3.61 18.12 2.03
CA HIS A 39 -2.56 17.11 1.80
C HIS A 39 -2.78 16.26 0.55
N ILE A 40 -3.87 16.49 -0.19
CA ILE A 40 -4.23 15.69 -1.38
C ILE A 40 -3.11 15.70 -2.43
N ALA A 41 -2.57 16.88 -2.73
CA ALA A 41 -1.52 17.01 -3.75
C ALA A 41 -0.24 16.23 -3.39
N ASP A 42 0.20 16.32 -2.13
CA ASP A 42 1.39 15.61 -1.65
C ASP A 42 1.20 14.09 -1.71
N VAL A 43 0.02 13.60 -1.33
CA VAL A 43 -0.33 12.17 -1.38
C VAL A 43 -0.38 11.67 -2.82
N GLU A 44 -0.97 12.42 -3.74
CA GLU A 44 -1.05 12.05 -5.16
C GLU A 44 0.33 12.05 -5.83
N GLU A 45 1.24 12.93 -5.43
CA GLU A 45 2.64 12.90 -5.88
C GLU A 45 3.33 11.59 -5.46
N ILE A 46 3.20 11.19 -4.19
CA ILE A 46 3.80 9.96 -3.67
C ILE A 46 3.20 8.73 -4.35
N LEU A 47 1.88 8.66 -4.50
CA LEU A 47 1.21 7.55 -5.19
C LEU A 47 1.60 7.47 -6.67
N THR A 48 1.81 8.63 -7.33
CA THR A 48 2.33 8.68 -8.70
C THR A 48 3.78 8.20 -8.79
N SER A 49 4.62 8.56 -7.83
CA SER A 49 6.00 8.05 -7.73
C SER A 49 6.01 6.54 -7.51
N HIS A 50 5.13 6.04 -6.64
CA HIS A 50 4.98 4.60 -6.42
C HIS A 50 4.58 3.86 -7.70
N MET A 51 3.61 4.39 -8.47
CA MET A 51 3.24 3.80 -9.75
C MET A 51 4.43 3.69 -10.72
N LYS A 52 5.29 4.74 -10.80
CA LYS A 52 6.51 4.70 -11.62
C LYS A 52 7.51 3.65 -11.13
N PHE A 53 7.68 3.53 -9.81
CA PHE A 53 8.48 2.48 -9.21
C PHE A 53 7.93 1.09 -9.58
N MET A 54 6.63 0.87 -9.45
CA MET A 54 5.97 -0.38 -9.82
C MET A 54 6.19 -0.71 -11.30
N GLN A 55 6.00 0.26 -12.21
CA GLN A 55 6.21 0.07 -13.65
C GLN A 55 7.65 -0.26 -14.02
N SER A 56 8.63 0.22 -13.26
CA SER A 56 10.06 -0.01 -13.52
C SER A 56 10.58 -1.35 -12.98
N THR A 57 9.90 -1.92 -11.99
CA THR A 57 10.38 -3.09 -11.22
C THR A 57 9.48 -4.33 -11.35
N HIS A 58 8.25 -4.16 -11.85
CA HIS A 58 7.24 -5.21 -11.92
C HIS A 58 6.72 -5.37 -13.34
N SER A 59 6.07 -6.50 -13.59
CA SER A 59 5.31 -6.71 -14.81
C SER A 59 3.95 -7.35 -14.52
N VAL A 60 2.98 -7.08 -15.37
CA VAL A 60 1.68 -7.76 -15.41
C VAL A 60 1.65 -8.87 -16.49
N THR A 61 2.67 -8.88 -17.36
CA THR A 61 2.85 -9.88 -18.43
C THR A 61 4.34 -10.20 -18.59
N GLY A 62 4.66 -11.37 -19.17
CA GLY A 62 6.05 -11.76 -19.42
C GLY A 62 6.72 -12.43 -18.22
N ASP A 63 8.05 -12.56 -18.27
CA ASP A 63 8.85 -13.38 -17.35
C ASP A 63 9.59 -12.56 -16.28
N ALA A 64 9.18 -11.33 -16.00
CA ALA A 64 9.81 -10.55 -14.96
C ALA A 64 9.71 -11.25 -13.59
N SER A 65 10.76 -11.12 -12.80
CA SER A 65 10.90 -11.82 -11.52
C SER A 65 9.84 -11.43 -10.47
N THR A 66 9.18 -10.28 -10.66
CA THR A 66 8.11 -9.79 -9.81
C THR A 66 6.88 -9.56 -10.66
N ARG A 67 5.94 -10.50 -10.61
CA ARG A 67 4.68 -10.43 -11.37
C ARG A 67 3.52 -10.05 -10.48
N LEU A 68 2.75 -9.10 -11.00
CA LEU A 68 1.48 -8.67 -10.43
C LEU A 68 0.32 -9.29 -11.22
N ASN A 69 -0.67 -9.82 -10.49
CA ASN A 69 -1.99 -10.07 -11.05
C ASN A 69 -2.76 -8.76 -11.18
N SER A 70 -2.60 -7.86 -10.20
CA SER A 70 -3.21 -6.53 -10.25
C SER A 70 -2.46 -5.54 -9.36
N TYR A 71 -2.51 -4.29 -9.78
CA TYR A 71 -2.16 -3.10 -9.00
C TYR A 71 -3.25 -2.06 -9.24
N SER A 72 -3.79 -1.50 -8.20
CA SER A 72 -4.78 -0.43 -8.33
C SER A 72 -4.69 0.59 -7.20
N VAL A 73 -4.95 1.84 -7.54
CA VAL A 73 -5.26 2.90 -6.60
C VAL A 73 -6.61 3.48 -7.00
N ILE A 74 -7.58 3.40 -6.10
CA ILE A 74 -8.88 4.07 -6.24
C ILE A 74 -8.96 5.25 -5.28
N LYS A 75 -9.64 6.32 -5.71
CA LYS A 75 -9.90 7.49 -4.88
C LYS A 75 -11.36 7.91 -4.95
N GLY A 76 -11.85 8.46 -3.86
CA GLY A 76 -13.20 9.03 -3.80
C GLY A 76 -13.36 9.95 -2.59
N PRO A 77 -14.34 10.87 -2.62
CA PRO A 77 -14.60 11.77 -1.49
C PRO A 77 -15.05 10.97 -0.26
N VAL A 78 -14.63 11.41 0.91
CA VAL A 78 -15.11 10.86 2.18
C VAL A 78 -16.48 11.45 2.48
N LEU A 79 -17.50 10.61 2.57
CA LEU A 79 -18.85 11.01 2.89
C LEU A 79 -18.99 11.37 4.37
N VAL A 80 -19.84 12.36 4.68
CA VAL A 80 -20.24 12.66 6.07
C VAL A 80 -20.95 11.46 6.70
N ASP A 81 -21.78 10.79 5.91
CA ASP A 81 -22.46 9.56 6.27
C ASP A 81 -22.33 8.55 5.12
N PRO A 82 -21.60 7.43 5.29
CA PRO A 82 -21.39 6.47 4.24
C PRO A 82 -22.69 5.77 3.76
N THR A 83 -23.75 5.84 4.54
CA THR A 83 -25.06 5.25 4.22
C THR A 83 -26.01 6.24 3.57
N ASP A 84 -25.68 7.55 3.59
CA ASP A 84 -26.52 8.62 3.04
C ASP A 84 -25.69 9.69 2.31
N PRO A 85 -25.40 9.48 1.00
CA PRO A 85 -24.62 10.44 0.21
C PRO A 85 -25.23 11.84 0.10
N SER A 86 -26.55 11.99 0.38
CA SER A 86 -27.20 13.29 0.33
C SER A 86 -26.71 14.27 1.40
N LYS A 87 -26.07 13.76 2.46
CA LYS A 87 -25.43 14.56 3.52
C LYS A 87 -24.12 15.22 3.10
N GLY A 88 -23.63 14.93 1.88
CA GLY A 88 -22.43 15.53 1.33
C GLY A 88 -21.13 14.88 1.82
N THR A 89 -20.03 15.61 1.64
CA THR A 89 -18.66 15.11 1.91
C THR A 89 -17.99 15.92 3.02
N THR A 90 -16.99 15.31 3.65
CA THR A 90 -16.17 15.95 4.70
C THR A 90 -15.14 16.93 4.15
N GLY A 91 -14.90 16.94 2.82
CA GLY A 91 -13.78 17.62 2.19
C GLY A 91 -12.50 16.78 2.10
N ALA A 92 -12.42 15.67 2.82
CA ALA A 92 -11.31 14.72 2.72
C ALA A 92 -11.47 13.77 1.54
N MET A 93 -10.36 13.13 1.13
CA MET A 93 -10.30 12.13 0.07
C MET A 93 -9.86 10.79 0.63
N MET A 94 -10.59 9.74 0.32
CA MET A 94 -10.19 8.35 0.58
C MET A 94 -9.36 7.83 -0.59
N TYR A 95 -8.24 7.19 -0.28
CA TYR A 95 -7.45 6.42 -1.24
C TYR A 95 -7.37 4.98 -0.75
N ILE A 96 -7.50 4.03 -1.69
CA ILE A 96 -7.29 2.61 -1.42
C ILE A 96 -6.29 2.10 -2.45
N LEU A 97 -5.12 1.70 -1.98
CA LEU A 97 -4.12 0.99 -2.76
C LEU A 97 -4.26 -0.50 -2.53
N SER A 98 -4.20 -1.27 -3.61
CA SER A 98 -4.24 -2.73 -3.56
C SER A 98 -3.25 -3.32 -4.56
N GLU A 99 -2.48 -4.27 -4.09
CA GLU A 99 -1.50 -5.04 -4.86
C GLU A 99 -1.76 -6.52 -4.67
N HIS A 100 -1.80 -7.26 -5.77
CA HIS A 100 -1.93 -8.70 -5.77
C HIS A 100 -0.84 -9.32 -6.64
N TYR A 101 0.03 -10.09 -6.04
CA TYR A 101 1.17 -10.75 -6.66
C TYR A 101 0.78 -12.15 -7.13
N GLU A 102 1.40 -12.61 -8.22
CA GLU A 102 1.18 -13.96 -8.71
C GLU A 102 1.65 -15.02 -7.69
N THR A 103 2.73 -14.73 -6.98
CA THR A 103 3.33 -15.64 -6.00
C THR A 103 3.76 -14.92 -4.72
N PRO A 104 3.85 -15.64 -3.60
CA PRO A 104 4.45 -15.09 -2.37
C PRO A 104 5.91 -14.64 -2.57
N ALA A 105 6.67 -15.35 -3.41
CA ALA A 105 8.04 -14.96 -3.75
C ALA A 105 8.11 -13.62 -4.49
N GLY A 106 7.14 -13.33 -5.37
CA GLY A 106 6.99 -12.04 -6.03
C GLY A 106 6.72 -10.91 -5.03
N PHE A 107 5.83 -11.14 -4.08
CA PHE A 107 5.58 -10.21 -2.98
C PHE A 107 6.84 -9.94 -2.15
N ALA A 108 7.58 -10.98 -1.75
CA ALA A 108 8.83 -10.83 -0.99
C ALA A 108 9.88 -10.01 -1.77
N LYS A 109 10.00 -10.21 -3.08
CA LYS A 109 10.87 -9.43 -3.96
C LYS A 109 10.45 -7.96 -4.05
N HIS A 110 9.14 -7.68 -4.11
CA HIS A 110 8.64 -6.30 -4.03
C HIS A 110 9.11 -5.63 -2.74
N MET A 111 8.90 -6.27 -1.60
CA MET A 111 9.31 -5.72 -0.30
C MET A 111 10.83 -5.46 -0.24
N GLN A 112 11.64 -6.33 -0.82
CA GLN A 112 13.08 -6.12 -0.94
C GLN A 112 13.41 -4.95 -1.88
N ALA A 113 12.80 -4.89 -3.07
CA ALA A 113 13.05 -3.83 -4.04
C ALA A 113 12.62 -2.44 -3.52
N SER A 114 11.53 -2.38 -2.75
CA SER A 114 11.02 -1.13 -2.19
C SER A 114 12.02 -0.44 -1.26
N THR A 115 12.94 -1.18 -0.64
CA THR A 115 14.00 -0.59 0.22
C THR A 115 14.96 0.32 -0.56
N GLY A 116 15.08 0.14 -1.88
CA GLY A 116 15.86 1.00 -2.77
C GLY A 116 15.08 2.16 -3.41
N TRP A 117 13.79 2.23 -3.18
CA TRP A 117 12.95 3.32 -3.72
C TRP A 117 13.09 4.58 -2.86
N SER A 118 13.48 5.69 -3.52
CA SER A 118 13.82 6.94 -2.83
C SER A 118 12.67 7.56 -2.01
N ASP A 119 11.42 7.35 -2.44
CA ASP A 119 10.24 7.89 -1.77
C ASP A 119 9.62 6.93 -0.73
N LEU A 120 10.25 5.78 -0.46
CA LEU A 120 9.77 4.86 0.58
C LEU A 120 9.57 5.55 1.94
N PRO A 121 10.49 6.40 2.45
CA PRO A 121 10.27 7.10 3.72
C PRO A 121 9.04 8.02 3.70
N ARG A 122 8.79 8.73 2.58
CA ARG A 122 7.62 9.58 2.40
C ARG A 122 6.32 8.75 2.39
N MET A 123 6.34 7.60 1.70
CA MET A 123 5.22 6.65 1.70
C MET A 123 4.90 6.17 3.12
N GLN A 124 5.91 5.79 3.89
CA GLN A 124 5.75 5.34 5.27
C GLN A 124 5.19 6.44 6.18
N GLU A 125 5.69 7.67 6.04
CA GLU A 125 5.16 8.83 6.77
C GLU A 125 3.69 9.09 6.43
N MET A 126 3.36 9.04 5.13
CA MET A 126 1.99 9.19 4.63
C MET A 126 1.06 8.12 5.22
N MET A 127 1.49 6.86 5.24
CA MET A 127 0.73 5.76 5.83
C MET A 127 0.54 5.93 7.33
N MET A 128 1.56 6.39 8.06
CA MET A 128 1.43 6.67 9.49
C MET A 128 0.49 7.84 9.79
N LYS A 129 0.51 8.87 8.94
CA LYS A 129 -0.26 10.10 9.16
C LYS A 129 -1.73 9.97 8.78
N PHE A 130 -2.03 9.29 7.69
CA PHE A 130 -3.36 9.24 7.08
C PHE A 130 -3.96 7.84 7.01
N GLY A 131 -3.21 6.81 7.39
CA GLY A 131 -3.66 5.42 7.32
C GLY A 131 -4.86 5.15 8.23
N VAL A 132 -5.90 4.55 7.67
CA VAL A 132 -7.10 4.11 8.41
C VAL A 132 -7.24 2.58 8.41
N GLY A 133 -6.44 1.87 7.63
CA GLY A 133 -6.37 0.42 7.60
C GLY A 133 -5.28 -0.08 6.66
N ALA A 134 -4.76 -1.26 6.94
CA ALA A 134 -3.81 -1.94 6.09
C ALA A 134 -4.01 -3.46 6.14
N VAL A 135 -3.68 -4.13 5.05
CA VAL A 135 -3.56 -5.59 4.95
C VAL A 135 -2.11 -5.91 4.65
N TYR A 136 -1.41 -6.48 5.66
CA TYR A 136 0.00 -6.86 5.56
C TYR A 136 0.39 -7.88 6.63
N PRO A 137 0.85 -9.08 6.27
CA PRO A 137 0.73 -9.70 4.95
C PRO A 137 -0.72 -10.03 4.61
N GLY A 138 -1.05 -10.03 3.32
CA GLY A 138 -2.39 -10.30 2.84
C GLY A 138 -2.47 -11.54 1.96
N PHE A 139 -3.68 -12.12 1.91
CA PHE A 139 -4.02 -13.23 1.02
C PHE A 139 -5.16 -12.82 0.11
N HIS A 140 -5.05 -13.16 -1.15
CA HIS A 140 -6.16 -12.97 -2.05
C HIS A 140 -7.21 -14.05 -1.81
N MET A 141 -8.39 -13.65 -1.33
CA MET A 141 -9.44 -14.57 -0.91
C MET A 141 -10.35 -14.96 -2.08
N GLN A 142 -10.72 -14.00 -2.93
CA GLN A 142 -11.65 -14.22 -4.04
C GLN A 142 -11.34 -13.28 -5.21
N SER A 143 -11.51 -13.76 -6.44
CA SER A 143 -11.47 -12.94 -7.66
C SER A 143 -12.55 -13.40 -8.65
N MET A 144 -13.04 -12.44 -9.45
CA MET A 144 -13.75 -12.75 -10.68
C MET A 144 -12.89 -12.30 -11.85
N ASN A 145 -12.45 -13.25 -12.66
CA ASN A 145 -11.73 -12.97 -13.90
C ASN A 145 -12.74 -12.94 -15.07
N ARG A 146 -12.57 -11.97 -15.96
CA ARG A 146 -13.32 -11.93 -17.24
C ARG A 146 -12.69 -12.85 -18.23
#